data_73a0202578d370f0f6c68b2350b242c7
#
_entry.id   73a0202578d370f0f6c68b2350b242c7
#
_cell.length_a   1.000
_cell.length_b   1.000
_cell.length_c   1.000
_cell.angle_alpha   90.00
_cell.angle_beta   90.00
_cell.angle_gamma   90.00
#
_symmetry.space_group_name_H-M   'P 1'
#
loop_
_entity.id
_entity.type
_entity.pdbx_description
1 polymer ?
#
loop_
_entity_poly.entity_id
_entity_poly.type
_entity_poly.pdbx_seq_one_letter_code
_entity_poly.pdbx_strand_id
1 'polypeptide(L)'
;YDRCIAQALAEKGRRVQLAGFDIAKPAVRLAAKALPTAQYAVASSFSQPVRTGWADLLLNCFSPFAQEEFLRVLRPGGRMIYVVPGAEHLYQMKAVLYEKPYKNPVQQIAYDGFAAIGERKVTGRVTVPHEQLEALFAMTPYYWKTPRGGAERLAALSQLETDISFRFLVFEKL
;
A
#
# COMPACT_ATOMS: atom_id res chain seq x y z
N TYR A 1 2.92 6.02 -6.71
CA TYR A 1 2.83 4.86 -7.64
C TYR A 1 2.12 5.23 -8.94
N ASP A 2 0.95 5.89 -8.90
CA ASP A 2 0.07 6.15 -10.04
C ASP A 2 0.80 6.78 -11.23
N ARG A 3 1.58 7.84 -10.97
CA ARG A 3 2.39 8.48 -12.00
C ARG A 3 3.42 7.55 -12.63
N CYS A 4 4.12 6.75 -11.82
CA CYS A 4 5.11 5.80 -12.32
C CYS A 4 4.46 4.69 -13.15
N ILE A 5 3.29 4.21 -12.72
CA ILE A 5 2.53 3.18 -13.46
C ILE A 5 2.03 3.75 -14.78
N ALA A 6 1.42 4.94 -14.77
CA ALA A 6 0.92 5.60 -15.97
C ALA A 6 2.05 5.85 -16.99
N GLN A 7 3.20 6.31 -16.52
CA GLN A 7 4.37 6.53 -17.36
C GLN A 7 4.90 5.21 -17.94
N ALA A 8 5.12 4.19 -17.13
CA ALA A 8 5.64 2.90 -17.58
C ALA A 8 4.72 2.20 -18.59
N LEU A 9 3.42 2.41 -18.49
CA LEU A 9 2.45 1.88 -19.44
C LEU A 9 2.41 2.71 -20.72
N ALA A 10 2.53 4.03 -20.64
CA ALA A 10 2.62 4.92 -21.78
C ALA A 10 3.89 4.63 -22.63
N GLU A 11 5.03 4.38 -21.99
CA GLU A 11 6.29 3.98 -22.66
C GLU A 11 6.14 2.66 -23.44
N LYS A 12 5.20 1.81 -23.03
CA LYS A 12 4.82 0.58 -23.75
C LYS A 12 3.71 0.77 -24.79
N GLY A 13 3.36 2.02 -25.12
CA GLY A 13 2.30 2.34 -26.07
C GLY A 13 0.87 2.02 -25.55
N ARG A 14 0.68 1.83 -24.24
CA ARG A 14 -0.62 1.54 -23.65
C ARG A 14 -1.32 2.83 -23.23
N ARG A 15 -2.54 3.04 -23.70
CA ARG A 15 -3.43 4.07 -23.15
C ARG A 15 -4.07 3.56 -21.85
N VAL A 16 -4.05 4.38 -20.80
CA VAL A 16 -4.55 4.01 -19.48
C VAL A 16 -5.56 5.05 -19.02
N GLN A 17 -6.74 4.59 -18.60
CA GLN A 17 -7.63 5.36 -17.74
C GLN A 17 -7.33 4.96 -16.31
N LEU A 18 -6.92 5.93 -15.49
CA LEU A 18 -6.54 5.69 -14.11
C LEU A 18 -7.53 6.38 -13.17
N ALA A 19 -8.04 5.62 -12.21
CA ALA A 19 -8.83 6.11 -11.09
C ALA A 19 -8.15 5.71 -9.78
N GLY A 20 -8.04 6.65 -8.84
CA GLY A 20 -7.48 6.42 -7.51
C GLY A 20 -8.41 6.95 -6.43
N PHE A 21 -8.38 6.32 -5.26
CA PHE A 21 -9.13 6.81 -4.11
C PHE A 21 -8.46 6.44 -2.81
N ASP A 22 -8.74 7.23 -1.79
CA ASP A 22 -8.30 7.06 -0.42
C ASP A 22 -9.34 7.71 0.52
N ILE A 23 -9.39 7.29 1.78
CA ILE A 23 -10.21 7.95 2.80
C ILE A 23 -9.59 9.27 3.26
N ALA A 24 -8.27 9.44 3.09
CA ALA A 24 -7.53 10.63 3.49
C ALA A 24 -7.66 11.73 2.42
N LYS A 25 -8.57 12.67 2.63
CA LYS A 25 -8.78 13.83 1.74
C LYS A 25 -7.49 14.59 1.37
N PRO A 26 -6.51 14.82 2.28
CA PRO A 26 -5.24 15.45 1.90
C PRO A 26 -4.44 14.62 0.89
N ALA A 27 -4.39 13.29 1.05
CA ALA A 27 -3.70 12.39 0.13
C ALA A 27 -4.33 12.42 -1.27
N VAL A 28 -5.66 12.38 -1.34
CA VAL A 28 -6.42 12.50 -2.61
C VAL A 28 -6.12 13.82 -3.31
N ARG A 29 -6.06 14.93 -2.59
CA ARG A 29 -5.71 16.25 -3.15
C ARG A 29 -4.29 16.29 -3.72
N LEU A 30 -3.33 15.69 -3.02
CA LEU A 30 -1.95 15.61 -3.48
C LEU A 30 -1.82 14.72 -4.73
N ALA A 31 -2.51 13.58 -4.74
CA ALA A 31 -2.54 12.67 -5.89
C ALA A 31 -3.12 13.36 -7.14
N ALA A 32 -4.27 14.05 -7.01
CA ALA A 32 -4.90 14.76 -8.10
C ALA A 32 -4.01 15.89 -8.67
N LYS A 33 -3.25 16.59 -7.82
CA LYS A 33 -2.26 17.58 -8.27
C LYS A 33 -1.07 16.93 -8.99
N ALA A 34 -0.62 15.77 -8.51
CA ALA A 34 0.54 15.07 -9.06
C ALA A 34 0.26 14.40 -10.41
N LEU A 35 -0.99 13.99 -10.68
CA LEU A 35 -1.41 13.37 -11.93
C LEU A 35 -2.81 13.86 -12.34
N PRO A 36 -2.92 15.07 -12.94
CA PRO A 36 -4.20 15.67 -13.29
C PRO A 36 -5.00 14.91 -14.36
N THR A 37 -4.35 14.01 -15.08
CA THR A 37 -5.00 13.16 -16.12
C THR A 37 -5.75 11.97 -15.55
N ALA A 38 -5.56 11.65 -14.26
CA ALA A 38 -6.28 10.60 -13.57
C ALA A 38 -7.50 11.14 -12.80
N GLN A 39 -8.45 10.28 -12.50
CA GLN A 39 -9.61 10.62 -11.68
C GLN A 39 -9.38 10.21 -10.24
N TYR A 40 -9.62 11.12 -9.30
CA TYR A 40 -9.44 10.85 -7.88
C TYR A 40 -10.68 11.17 -7.06
N ALA A 41 -10.98 10.32 -6.09
CA ALA A 41 -12.09 10.48 -5.17
C ALA A 41 -11.72 10.16 -3.72
N VAL A 42 -12.37 10.81 -2.77
CA VAL A 42 -12.32 10.41 -1.35
C VAL A 42 -13.36 9.31 -1.15
N ALA A 43 -12.91 8.08 -0.94
CA ALA A 43 -13.77 6.91 -0.80
C ALA A 43 -13.13 5.79 0.00
N SER A 44 -13.94 4.87 0.50
CA SER A 44 -13.51 3.65 1.19
C SER A 44 -13.23 2.52 0.20
N SER A 45 -12.28 1.64 0.54
CA SER A 45 -12.06 0.38 -0.19
C SER A 45 -13.31 -0.50 -0.24
N PHE A 46 -14.18 -0.40 0.77
CA PHE A 46 -15.43 -1.16 0.87
C PHE A 46 -16.62 -0.53 0.15
N SER A 47 -16.45 0.64 -0.48
CA SER A 47 -17.47 1.32 -1.27
C SER A 47 -16.78 2.19 -2.31
N GLN A 48 -16.35 1.56 -3.39
CA GLN A 48 -15.53 2.19 -4.42
C GLN A 48 -16.39 2.92 -5.44
N PRO A 49 -16.09 4.18 -5.80
CA PRO A 49 -16.85 4.95 -6.78
C PRO A 49 -16.49 4.53 -8.21
N VAL A 50 -16.47 3.24 -8.47
CA VAL A 50 -16.11 2.62 -9.75
C VAL A 50 -17.24 1.70 -10.19
N ARG A 51 -17.57 1.72 -11.47
CA ARG A 51 -18.61 0.86 -12.05
C ARG A 51 -18.20 -0.62 -11.95
N THR A 52 -19.19 -1.48 -11.83
CA THR A 52 -19.02 -2.93 -11.91
C THR A 52 -18.31 -3.32 -13.21
N GLY A 53 -17.31 -4.19 -13.11
CA GLY A 53 -16.58 -4.73 -14.26
C GLY A 53 -15.78 -3.70 -15.07
N TRP A 54 -15.45 -2.53 -14.50
CA TRP A 54 -14.73 -1.48 -15.20
C TRP A 54 -13.21 -1.71 -15.24
N ALA A 55 -12.63 -2.27 -14.19
CA ALA A 55 -11.19 -2.33 -14.04
C ALA A 55 -10.57 -3.57 -14.70
N ASP A 56 -9.56 -3.37 -15.54
CA ASP A 56 -8.67 -4.43 -16.03
C ASP A 56 -7.64 -4.82 -14.98
N LEU A 57 -7.19 -3.82 -14.20
CA LEU A 57 -6.17 -3.97 -13.15
C LEU A 57 -6.59 -3.14 -11.93
N LEU A 58 -6.55 -3.76 -10.76
CA LEU A 58 -6.72 -3.13 -9.47
C LEU A 58 -5.39 -3.21 -8.70
N LEU A 59 -4.93 -2.08 -8.18
CA LEU A 59 -3.79 -2.03 -7.28
C LEU A 59 -4.28 -1.66 -5.87
N ASN A 60 -4.06 -2.55 -4.91
CA ASN A 60 -4.31 -2.29 -3.49
C ASN A 60 -2.98 -2.23 -2.72
N CYS A 61 -2.64 -1.05 -2.21
CA CYS A 61 -1.40 -0.81 -1.46
C CYS A 61 -1.70 -0.57 0.02
N PHE A 62 -1.36 -1.51 0.89
CA PHE A 62 -1.47 -1.40 2.36
C PHE A 62 -2.88 -1.06 2.87
N SER A 63 -3.89 -1.18 2.03
CA SER A 63 -5.29 -0.95 2.38
C SER A 63 -5.98 -2.27 2.74
N PRO A 64 -7.09 -2.25 3.51
CA PRO A 64 -7.84 -3.46 3.80
C PRO A 64 -8.28 -4.20 2.55
N PHE A 65 -8.36 -5.52 2.65
CA PHE A 65 -8.85 -6.37 1.56
C PHE A 65 -10.38 -6.35 1.53
N ALA A 66 -10.94 -5.64 0.56
CA ALA A 66 -12.39 -5.50 0.37
C ALA A 66 -12.87 -6.45 -0.76
N GLN A 67 -12.94 -7.74 -0.46
CA GLN A 67 -13.15 -8.82 -1.44
C GLN A 67 -14.35 -8.59 -2.36
N GLU A 68 -15.52 -8.30 -1.82
CA GLU A 68 -16.76 -8.10 -2.60
C GLU A 68 -16.62 -6.92 -3.58
N GLU A 69 -16.06 -5.80 -3.11
CA GLU A 69 -15.82 -4.63 -3.95
C GLU A 69 -14.75 -4.88 -5.02
N PHE A 70 -13.68 -5.60 -4.69
CA PHE A 70 -12.65 -5.94 -5.66
C PHE A 70 -13.21 -6.87 -6.75
N LEU A 71 -14.01 -7.86 -6.36
CA LEU A 71 -14.74 -8.71 -7.31
C LEU A 71 -15.75 -7.91 -8.15
N ARG A 72 -16.44 -6.94 -7.55
CA ARG A 72 -17.41 -6.11 -8.26
C ARG A 72 -16.74 -5.23 -9.32
N VAL A 73 -15.67 -4.54 -8.98
CA VAL A 73 -15.04 -3.55 -9.88
C VAL A 73 -14.16 -4.17 -10.97
N LEU A 74 -13.56 -5.33 -10.71
CA LEU A 74 -12.77 -6.04 -11.71
C LEU A 74 -13.70 -6.71 -12.74
N ARG A 75 -13.35 -6.59 -14.01
CA ARG A 75 -13.97 -7.41 -15.06
C ARG A 75 -13.60 -8.90 -14.92
N PRO A 76 -14.33 -9.84 -15.49
CA PRO A 76 -13.90 -11.24 -15.58
C PRO A 76 -12.48 -11.34 -16.18
N GLY A 77 -11.60 -12.14 -15.59
CA GLY A 77 -10.20 -12.25 -15.97
C GLY A 77 -9.36 -10.98 -15.69
N GLY A 78 -9.93 -9.98 -15.00
CA GLY A 78 -9.20 -8.82 -14.52
C GLY A 78 -8.22 -9.18 -13.40
N ARG A 79 -7.15 -8.43 -13.26
CA ARG A 79 -6.08 -8.74 -12.32
C ARG A 79 -6.04 -7.78 -11.15
N MET A 80 -5.62 -8.28 -10.01
CA MET A 80 -5.35 -7.48 -8.82
C MET A 80 -3.90 -7.68 -8.38
N ILE A 81 -3.25 -6.58 -8.04
CA ILE A 81 -1.97 -6.56 -7.33
C ILE A 81 -2.25 -6.08 -5.90
N TYR A 82 -2.04 -6.96 -4.94
CA TYR A 82 -2.17 -6.63 -3.52
C TYR A 82 -0.78 -6.50 -2.89
N VAL A 83 -0.44 -5.28 -2.50
CA VAL A 83 0.86 -4.97 -1.90
C VAL A 83 0.72 -4.99 -0.38
N VAL A 84 1.47 -5.89 0.25
CA VAL A 84 1.47 -6.07 1.70
C VAL A 84 2.89 -6.01 2.26
N PRO A 85 3.06 -5.67 3.55
CA PRO A 85 4.38 -5.69 4.17
C PRO A 85 4.90 -7.12 4.26
N GLY A 86 6.18 -7.31 4.00
CA GLY A 86 6.90 -8.54 4.34
C GLY A 86 7.22 -8.61 5.84
N ALA A 87 7.67 -9.78 6.31
CA ALA A 87 7.93 -10.03 7.72
C ALA A 87 8.88 -9.00 8.37
N GLU A 88 9.92 -8.61 7.66
CA GLU A 88 10.97 -7.70 8.17
C GLU A 88 10.67 -6.21 7.90
N HIS A 89 9.53 -5.88 7.27
CA HIS A 89 9.22 -4.50 6.95
C HIS A 89 9.16 -3.62 8.20
N LEU A 90 10.02 -2.59 8.25
CA LEU A 90 10.20 -1.65 9.36
C LEU A 90 10.50 -2.34 10.72
N TYR A 91 11.22 -3.48 10.69
CA TYR A 91 11.53 -4.21 11.93
C TYR A 91 12.37 -3.39 12.91
N GLN A 92 13.36 -2.62 12.44
CA GLN A 92 14.22 -1.81 13.29
C GLN A 92 13.44 -0.65 13.96
N MET A 93 12.44 -0.11 13.27
CA MET A 93 11.51 0.84 13.90
C MET A 93 10.76 0.16 15.06
N LYS A 94 10.24 -1.04 14.87
CA LYS A 94 9.58 -1.79 15.96
C LYS A 94 10.54 -2.09 17.11
N ALA A 95 11.82 -2.35 16.83
CA ALA A 95 12.82 -2.58 17.87
C ALA A 95 13.08 -1.33 18.73
N VAL A 96 12.91 -0.14 18.18
CA VAL A 96 12.93 1.11 18.94
C VAL A 96 11.63 1.32 19.72
N LEU A 97 10.48 1.04 19.11
CA LEU A 97 9.17 1.32 19.68
C LEU A 97 8.78 0.36 20.83
N TYR A 98 9.14 -0.92 20.73
CA TYR A 98 8.69 -1.99 21.62
C TYR A 98 9.84 -2.70 22.30
N GLU A 99 9.67 -3.07 23.57
CA GLU A 99 10.63 -3.89 24.31
C GLU A 99 10.78 -5.31 23.72
N LYS A 100 9.67 -5.84 23.20
CA LYS A 100 9.63 -7.15 22.51
C LYS A 100 9.17 -6.93 21.07
N PRO A 101 10.09 -6.60 20.15
CA PRO A 101 9.74 -6.37 18.76
C PRO A 101 9.28 -7.68 18.10
N TYR A 102 8.36 -7.58 17.18
CA TYR A 102 7.77 -8.70 16.46
C TYR A 102 7.81 -8.49 14.94
N LYS A 103 7.96 -9.56 14.19
CA LYS A 103 7.86 -9.54 12.73
C LYS A 103 6.41 -9.39 12.30
N ASN A 104 6.18 -8.84 11.11
CA ASN A 104 4.84 -8.78 10.55
C ASN A 104 4.33 -10.20 10.28
N PRO A 105 3.03 -10.47 10.52
CA PRO A 105 2.45 -11.76 10.13
C PRO A 105 2.51 -11.94 8.63
N VAL A 106 2.70 -13.18 8.18
CA VAL A 106 2.65 -13.49 6.76
C VAL A 106 1.20 -13.51 6.32
N GLN A 107 0.88 -12.64 5.35
CA GLN A 107 -0.46 -12.55 4.78
C GLN A 107 -0.81 -13.84 4.04
N GLN A 108 -2.01 -14.37 4.27
CA GLN A 108 -2.57 -15.45 3.48
C GLN A 108 -2.80 -15.01 2.03
N ILE A 109 -2.75 -15.95 1.10
CA ILE A 109 -2.88 -15.71 -0.34
C ILE A 109 -4.05 -16.46 -0.98
N ALA A 110 -5.02 -16.90 -0.19
CA ALA A 110 -6.22 -17.55 -0.68
C ALA A 110 -7.45 -16.67 -0.39
N TYR A 111 -8.14 -16.27 -1.45
CA TYR A 111 -9.35 -15.45 -1.39
C TYR A 111 -10.38 -16.02 -2.39
N ASP A 112 -11.61 -16.21 -1.94
CA ASP A 112 -12.69 -16.73 -2.80
C ASP A 112 -12.93 -15.81 -3.99
N GLY A 113 -13.13 -16.40 -5.17
CA GLY A 113 -13.32 -15.68 -6.42
C GLY A 113 -12.04 -15.16 -7.07
N PHE A 114 -10.87 -15.48 -6.49
CA PHE A 114 -9.56 -15.12 -7.04
C PHE A 114 -8.65 -16.34 -7.16
N ALA A 115 -7.94 -16.44 -8.28
CA ALA A 115 -6.81 -17.34 -8.45
C ALA A 115 -5.50 -16.58 -8.15
N ALA A 116 -4.68 -17.09 -7.24
CA ALA A 116 -3.32 -16.59 -7.03
C ALA A 116 -2.45 -17.02 -8.23
N ILE A 117 -1.93 -16.05 -8.99
CA ILE A 117 -1.17 -16.31 -10.23
C ILE A 117 0.31 -15.92 -10.11
N GLY A 118 0.71 -15.28 -9.03
CA GLY A 118 2.12 -14.96 -8.80
C GLY A 118 2.36 -14.16 -7.53
N GLU A 119 3.63 -14.12 -7.16
CA GLU A 119 4.14 -13.30 -6.07
C GLU A 119 5.52 -12.75 -6.45
N ARG A 120 5.76 -11.49 -6.07
CA ARG A 120 7.10 -10.89 -6.13
C ARG A 120 7.42 -10.24 -4.79
N LYS A 121 8.59 -10.55 -4.24
CA LYS A 121 9.13 -9.91 -3.04
C LYS A 121 10.16 -8.86 -3.46
N VAL A 122 10.07 -7.69 -2.85
CA VAL A 122 11.05 -6.62 -2.99
C VAL A 122 11.53 -6.23 -1.61
N THR A 123 12.84 -6.22 -1.41
CA THR A 123 13.47 -5.87 -0.13
C THR A 123 14.57 -4.85 -0.37
N GLY A 124 14.80 -4.02 0.63
CA GLY A 124 15.89 -3.05 0.63
C GLY A 124 16.13 -2.54 2.03
N ARG A 125 17.13 -1.69 2.20
CA ARG A 125 17.42 -0.97 3.43
C ARG A 125 17.43 0.52 3.12
N VAL A 126 16.87 1.31 4.02
CA VAL A 126 16.77 2.76 3.89
C VAL A 126 17.24 3.42 5.17
N THR A 127 17.86 4.57 5.03
CA THR A 127 18.17 5.47 6.15
C THR A 127 17.15 6.59 6.15
N VAL A 128 16.41 6.70 7.23
CA VAL A 128 15.38 7.73 7.43
C VAL A 128 15.98 8.79 8.35
N PRO A 129 16.16 10.03 7.89
CA PRO A 129 16.70 11.11 8.71
C PRO A 129 15.68 11.57 9.74
N HIS A 130 16.16 12.22 10.80
CA HIS A 130 15.36 12.65 11.96
C HIS A 130 14.05 13.37 11.57
N GLU A 131 14.15 14.32 10.67
CA GLU A 131 13.01 15.14 10.22
C GLU A 131 11.89 14.38 9.52
N GLN A 132 12.16 13.13 9.11
CA GLN A 132 11.18 12.25 8.46
C GLN A 132 10.66 11.13 9.37
N LEU A 133 11.27 10.92 10.56
CA LEU A 133 10.91 9.80 11.44
C LEU A 133 9.47 9.91 11.94
N GLU A 134 9.04 11.09 12.35
CA GLU A 134 7.67 11.30 12.82
C GLU A 134 6.65 11.04 11.71
N ALA A 135 6.91 11.55 10.50
CA ALA A 135 6.02 11.34 9.36
C ALA A 135 5.93 9.86 8.98
N LEU A 136 7.07 9.14 8.94
CA LEU A 136 7.08 7.71 8.69
C LEU A 136 6.31 6.94 9.79
N PHE A 137 6.52 7.27 11.05
CA PHE A 137 5.83 6.66 12.19
C PHE A 137 4.32 6.88 12.11
N ALA A 138 3.89 8.11 11.84
CA ALA A 138 2.48 8.46 11.71
C ALA A 138 1.75 7.73 10.57
N MET A 139 2.48 7.31 9.52
CA MET A 139 1.94 6.50 8.42
C MET A 139 1.72 5.03 8.79
N THR A 140 2.24 4.57 9.93
CA THR A 140 2.14 3.17 10.33
C THR A 140 1.01 2.93 11.32
N PRO A 141 0.44 1.70 11.39
CA PRO A 141 -0.52 1.36 12.43
C PRO A 141 0.10 1.36 13.84
N TYR A 142 1.42 1.42 13.96
CA TYR A 142 2.14 1.47 15.24
C TYR A 142 1.88 2.78 15.98
N TYR A 143 1.66 3.88 15.27
CA TYR A 143 1.39 5.20 15.84
C TYR A 143 0.31 5.17 16.93
N TRP A 144 -0.77 4.43 16.70
CA TRP A 144 -1.92 4.34 17.60
C TRP A 144 -1.75 3.31 18.74
N LYS A 145 -0.73 2.44 18.65
CA LYS A 145 -0.55 1.32 19.57
C LYS A 145 0.75 1.38 20.39
N THR A 146 1.63 2.32 20.07
CA THR A 146 2.93 2.43 20.72
C THR A 146 2.82 3.09 22.07
N PRO A 147 3.43 2.51 23.14
CA PRO A 147 3.58 3.18 24.42
C PRO A 147 4.36 4.49 24.29
N ARG A 148 4.02 5.48 25.13
CA ARG A 148 4.63 6.82 25.08
C ARG A 148 6.16 6.79 25.08
N GLY A 149 6.78 6.00 25.95
CA GLY A 149 8.25 5.86 25.98
C GLY A 149 8.87 5.31 24.70
N GLY A 150 8.13 4.51 23.91
CA GLY A 150 8.57 4.05 22.59
C GLY A 150 8.63 5.18 21.57
N ALA A 151 7.60 6.02 21.52
CA ALA A 151 7.57 7.19 20.66
C ALA A 151 8.68 8.20 21.02
N GLU A 152 8.93 8.41 22.32
CA GLU A 152 10.02 9.27 22.80
C GLU A 152 11.39 8.75 22.38
N ARG A 153 11.63 7.42 22.46
CA ARG A 153 12.88 6.82 21.96
C ARG A 153 13.07 7.03 20.46
N LEU A 154 12.00 6.88 19.67
CA LEU A 154 12.08 7.13 18.24
C LEU A 154 12.39 8.60 17.92
N ALA A 155 11.73 9.52 18.61
CA ALA A 155 11.94 10.95 18.46
C ALA A 155 13.34 11.43 18.87
N ALA A 156 14.05 10.67 19.71
CA ALA A 156 15.42 10.98 20.13
C ALA A 156 16.50 10.54 19.13
N LEU A 157 16.15 9.79 18.10
CA LEU A 157 17.12 9.31 17.11
C LEU A 157 17.49 10.44 16.12
N SER A 158 18.77 10.52 15.77
CA SER A 158 19.24 11.40 14.69
C SER A 158 18.88 10.86 13.30
N GLN A 159 18.78 9.54 13.18
CA GLN A 159 18.36 8.80 11.98
C GLN A 159 17.98 7.36 12.34
N LEU A 160 17.28 6.69 11.48
CA LEU A 160 16.95 5.27 11.60
C LEU A 160 17.30 4.52 10.30
N GLU A 161 18.21 3.55 10.40
CA GLU A 161 18.34 2.52 9.37
C GLU A 161 17.27 1.46 9.57
N THR A 162 16.49 1.15 8.55
CA THR A 162 15.44 0.14 8.65
C THR A 162 15.25 -0.62 7.34
N ASP A 163 14.86 -1.88 7.48
CA ASP A 163 14.56 -2.72 6.33
C ASP A 163 13.18 -2.38 5.78
N ILE A 164 13.10 -2.25 4.46
CA ILE A 164 11.84 -2.24 3.72
C ILE A 164 11.65 -3.59 3.05
N SER A 165 10.47 -4.14 3.18
CA SER A 165 10.12 -5.43 2.59
C SER A 165 8.67 -5.41 2.14
N PHE A 166 8.44 -5.60 0.84
CA PHE A 166 7.12 -5.60 0.22
C PHE A 166 6.88 -6.93 -0.48
N ARG A 167 5.67 -7.44 -0.37
CA ARG A 167 5.18 -8.57 -1.17
C ARG A 167 4.10 -8.05 -2.12
N PHE A 168 4.27 -8.31 -3.38
CA PHE A 168 3.32 -8.04 -4.45
C PHE A 168 2.63 -9.35 -4.79
N LEU A 169 1.43 -9.53 -4.26
CA LEU A 169 0.60 -10.71 -4.51
C LEU A 169 -0.26 -10.43 -5.73
N VAL A 170 -0.19 -11.30 -6.74
CA VAL A 170 -0.91 -11.12 -8.01
C VAL A 170 -2.02 -12.15 -8.10
N PHE A 171 -3.22 -11.65 -8.33
CA PHE A 171 -4.43 -12.46 -8.45
C PHE A 171 -5.12 -12.17 -9.78
N GLU A 172 -5.86 -13.17 -10.26
CA GLU A 172 -6.79 -13.03 -11.36
C GLU A 172 -8.21 -13.35 -10.88
N LYS A 173 -9.17 -12.52 -11.25
CA LYS A 173 -10.59 -12.77 -10.96
C LYS A 173 -11.09 -13.94 -11.79
N LEU A 174 -11.68 -14.95 -11.12
CA LEU A 174 -12.32 -16.15 -11.70
C LEU A 174 -13.64 -15.81 -12.37
#